data_2376e138ff16ecce75ea063bdc116426
#
_entry.id   2376e138ff16ecce75ea063bdc116426
#
_cell.length_a   1.000
_cell.length_b   1.000
_cell.length_c   1.000
_cell.angle_alpha   90.00
_cell.angle_beta   90.00
_cell.angle_gamma   90.00
#
_symmetry.space_group_name_H-M   'P 1'
#
loop_
_entity.id
_entity.type
_entity.pdbx_description
1 polymer ?
#
loop_
_entity_poly.entity_id
_entity_poly.type
_entity_poly.pdbx_seq_one_letter_code
_entity_poly.pdbx_strand_id
1 'polypeptide(L)'
;MKKYVLFLIILLMVLTILLRPQNIYNTPNPSSYIKNEAYHFIFIPKEENNYWDKINKGIIVSANENNVSISILRIDYFNKEKHLALIDRAIESNCDGIISYARNDTDYKNLVNKAIGRNIPFLTIDGDVLDSKRNAYIGINHYYAGNMMAEKLFEVLDYKGEIGLIMSSEENTLRLTGIYNKANEYEEIKIIDVSYMDEKKVNTYKIIEDMVMKNKNIKGIICNDEYSTYLAGQVLVRLNKVGKIKIIGMGGMQGTKRFVQKGVIEGVFIKNPYSLGNKAIESIIDIKKGNFVEDAVFDDLIYIDKENSNEE
;
A
#
# COMPACT_ATOMS: atom_id res chain seq x y z
N MET A 1 -22.66 78.89 5.57
CA MET A 1 -22.00 77.96 4.62
C MET A 1 -21.46 76.68 5.25
N LYS A 2 -20.62 76.69 6.30
CA LYS A 2 -20.02 75.46 6.87
C LYS A 2 -21.02 74.41 7.35
N LYS A 3 -22.18 74.80 7.92
CA LYS A 3 -23.21 73.87 8.41
C LYS A 3 -23.94 73.13 7.25
N TYR A 4 -24.16 73.75 6.13
CA TYR A 4 -24.79 73.13 4.95
C TYR A 4 -23.84 72.13 4.27
N VAL A 5 -22.53 72.45 4.24
CA VAL A 5 -21.51 71.50 3.70
C VAL A 5 -21.41 70.26 4.54
N LEU A 6 -21.44 70.36 5.88
CA LEU A 6 -21.44 69.24 6.78
C LEU A 6 -22.68 68.35 6.62
N PHE A 7 -23.85 68.98 6.47
CA PHE A 7 -25.11 68.25 6.25
C PHE A 7 -25.10 67.53 4.90
N LEU A 8 -24.54 68.11 3.84
CA LEU A 8 -24.39 67.49 2.52
C LEU A 8 -23.46 66.28 2.56
N ILE A 9 -22.34 66.33 3.31
CA ILE A 9 -21.42 65.23 3.50
C ILE A 9 -22.06 64.07 4.23
N ILE A 10 -22.80 64.34 5.29
CA ILE A 10 -23.55 63.32 6.07
C ILE A 10 -24.59 62.67 5.18
N LEU A 11 -25.35 63.44 4.41
CA LEU A 11 -26.36 62.94 3.48
C LEU A 11 -25.78 62.05 2.41
N LEU A 12 -24.60 62.41 1.86
CA LEU A 12 -23.87 61.60 0.88
C LEU A 12 -23.36 60.28 1.51
N MET A 13 -22.85 60.31 2.74
CA MET A 13 -22.45 59.10 3.47
C MET A 13 -23.65 58.14 3.71
N VAL A 14 -24.76 58.67 4.11
CA VAL A 14 -25.99 57.88 4.32
C VAL A 14 -26.47 57.28 2.99
N LEU A 15 -26.40 58.06 1.89
CA LEU A 15 -26.81 57.59 0.57
C LEU A 15 -25.89 56.46 0.07
N THR A 16 -24.56 56.54 0.34
CA THR A 16 -23.60 55.51 -0.05
C THR A 16 -23.79 54.21 0.78
N ILE A 17 -24.27 54.33 2.00
CA ILE A 17 -24.63 53.18 2.86
C ILE A 17 -25.90 52.51 2.34
N LEU A 18 -26.91 53.28 1.95
CA LEU A 18 -28.19 52.80 1.44
C LEU A 18 -28.10 52.24 0.02
N LEU A 19 -27.16 52.77 -0.80
CA LEU A 19 -26.90 52.30 -2.16
C LEU A 19 -25.82 51.18 -2.24
N ARG A 20 -25.27 50.71 -1.11
CA ARG A 20 -24.44 49.50 -1.15
C ARG A 20 -25.31 48.39 -1.73
N PRO A 21 -24.92 47.80 -2.89
CA PRO A 21 -25.55 46.58 -3.35
C PRO A 21 -25.43 45.60 -2.19
N GLN A 22 -26.53 45.11 -1.67
CA GLN A 22 -26.55 43.94 -0.85
C GLN A 22 -25.97 42.84 -1.80
N ASN A 23 -24.67 42.59 -1.71
CA ASN A 23 -24.15 41.34 -2.17
C ASN A 23 -24.89 40.29 -1.33
N ILE A 24 -26.03 39.86 -1.84
CA ILE A 24 -26.62 38.59 -1.49
C ILE A 24 -25.52 37.62 -1.91
N TYR A 25 -24.63 37.31 -0.96
CA TYR A 25 -23.90 36.06 -1.05
C TYR A 25 -25.02 35.03 -1.16
N ASN A 26 -25.21 34.52 -2.38
CA ASN A 26 -25.86 33.26 -2.59
C ASN A 26 -24.96 32.25 -1.84
N THR A 27 -25.13 32.17 -0.53
CA THR A 27 -24.71 30.99 0.21
C THR A 27 -25.52 29.88 -0.44
N PRO A 28 -24.86 28.91 -1.10
CA PRO A 28 -25.59 27.79 -1.66
C PRO A 28 -26.42 27.21 -0.53
N ASN A 29 -27.71 27.02 -0.80
CA ASN A 29 -28.68 26.52 0.14
C ASN A 29 -28.08 25.24 0.78
N PRO A 30 -27.79 25.19 2.08
CA PRO A 30 -27.18 24.01 2.69
C PRO A 30 -28.03 22.74 2.53
N SER A 31 -29.31 22.88 2.20
CA SER A 31 -30.19 21.78 1.88
C SER A 31 -29.94 21.14 0.49
N SER A 32 -29.14 21.74 -0.39
CA SER A 32 -28.82 21.15 -1.69
C SER A 32 -27.57 20.24 -1.68
N TYR A 33 -26.90 20.07 -0.54
CA TYR A 33 -25.70 19.23 -0.37
C TYR A 33 -25.86 18.11 0.67
N ILE A 34 -27.07 17.74 1.04
CA ILE A 34 -27.27 16.42 1.64
C ILE A 34 -27.26 15.42 0.48
N LYS A 35 -26.07 15.11 -0.02
CA LYS A 35 -25.81 13.89 -0.77
C LYS A 35 -26.20 12.80 0.21
N ASN A 36 -27.31 12.09 -0.07
CA ASN A 36 -27.76 10.98 0.75
C ASN A 36 -26.75 9.85 0.53
N GLU A 37 -25.63 9.89 1.27
CA GLU A 37 -24.59 8.89 1.19
C GLU A 37 -25.18 7.57 1.64
N ALA A 38 -25.11 6.56 0.76
CA ALA A 38 -25.78 5.29 0.99
C ALA A 38 -25.15 4.52 2.18
N TYR A 39 -23.82 4.69 2.41
CA TYR A 39 -23.05 3.98 3.44
C TYR A 39 -21.94 4.87 4.00
N HIS A 40 -21.55 4.59 5.24
CA HIS A 40 -20.38 5.18 5.90
C HIS A 40 -19.39 4.08 6.27
N PHE A 41 -18.23 4.05 5.62
CA PHE A 41 -17.16 3.10 5.91
C PHE A 41 -16.02 3.76 6.69
N ILE A 42 -15.24 2.93 7.40
CA ILE A 42 -14.01 3.36 8.09
C ILE A 42 -12.82 2.66 7.44
N PHE A 43 -11.81 3.45 7.09
CA PHE A 43 -10.53 2.94 6.62
C PHE A 43 -9.43 3.18 7.66
N ILE A 44 -8.62 2.14 7.95
CA ILE A 44 -7.53 2.18 8.92
C ILE A 44 -6.24 1.69 8.21
N PRO A 45 -5.41 2.61 7.67
CA PRO A 45 -4.13 2.25 7.08
C PRO A 45 -3.13 1.74 8.13
N LYS A 46 -2.07 1.04 7.69
CA LYS A 46 -1.00 0.59 8.57
C LYS A 46 -0.30 1.77 9.25
N GLU A 47 0.04 2.80 8.47
CA GLU A 47 0.79 3.98 8.90
C GLU A 47 0.71 5.08 7.85
N GLU A 48 1.20 6.28 8.16
CA GLU A 48 1.33 7.36 7.18
C GLU A 48 2.65 7.26 6.41
N ASN A 49 2.57 7.02 5.11
CA ASN A 49 3.69 7.08 4.17
C ASN A 49 3.16 7.16 2.73
N ASN A 50 4.06 7.42 1.76
CA ASN A 50 3.69 7.58 0.34
C ASN A 50 2.93 6.39 -0.26
N TYR A 51 3.15 5.17 0.21
CA TYR A 51 2.45 3.98 -0.25
C TYR A 51 0.99 4.00 0.21
N TRP A 52 0.76 4.24 1.51
CA TRP A 52 -0.57 4.33 2.10
C TRP A 52 -1.33 5.57 1.63
N ASP A 53 -0.65 6.68 1.32
CA ASP A 53 -1.27 7.87 0.73
C ASP A 53 -1.86 7.59 -0.66
N LYS A 54 -1.22 6.74 -1.46
CA LYS A 54 -1.76 6.31 -2.75
C LYS A 54 -2.98 5.40 -2.57
N ILE A 55 -2.99 4.49 -1.59
CA ILE A 55 -4.18 3.71 -1.22
C ILE A 55 -5.31 4.64 -0.76
N ASN A 56 -5.02 5.59 0.14
CA ASN A 56 -5.98 6.61 0.60
C ASN A 56 -6.61 7.34 -0.58
N LYS A 57 -5.80 7.74 -1.58
CA LYS A 57 -6.30 8.43 -2.77
C LYS A 57 -7.27 7.54 -3.57
N GLY A 58 -6.94 6.28 -3.79
CA GLY A 58 -7.82 5.32 -4.46
C GLY A 58 -9.15 5.15 -3.71
N ILE A 59 -9.08 4.97 -2.40
CA ILE A 59 -10.26 4.88 -1.51
C ILE A 59 -11.14 6.14 -1.62
N ILE A 60 -10.56 7.35 -1.50
CA ILE A 60 -11.32 8.61 -1.53
C ILE A 60 -11.99 8.81 -2.89
N VAL A 61 -11.27 8.56 -3.98
CA VAL A 61 -11.82 8.73 -5.33
C VAL A 61 -12.96 7.75 -5.57
N SER A 62 -12.76 6.46 -5.29
CA SER A 62 -13.81 5.44 -5.46
C SER A 62 -15.01 5.67 -4.55
N ALA A 63 -14.81 6.12 -3.30
CA ALA A 63 -15.90 6.48 -2.39
C ALA A 63 -16.75 7.62 -2.95
N ASN A 64 -16.12 8.69 -3.47
CA ASN A 64 -16.82 9.82 -4.09
C ASN A 64 -17.61 9.41 -5.33
N GLU A 65 -17.03 8.58 -6.19
CA GLU A 65 -17.69 8.07 -7.41
C GLU A 65 -18.91 7.21 -7.10
N ASN A 66 -18.84 6.45 -6.00
CA ASN A 66 -19.91 5.55 -5.56
C ASN A 66 -20.88 6.19 -4.55
N ASN A 67 -20.75 7.48 -4.23
CA ASN A 67 -21.60 8.20 -3.30
C ASN A 67 -21.67 7.54 -1.91
N VAL A 68 -20.51 7.17 -1.36
CA VAL A 68 -20.35 6.66 0.00
C VAL A 68 -19.42 7.55 0.81
N SER A 69 -19.65 7.62 2.12
CA SER A 69 -18.78 8.35 3.05
C SER A 69 -17.64 7.47 3.55
N ILE A 70 -16.47 8.07 3.75
CA ILE A 70 -15.30 7.37 4.29
C ILE A 70 -14.63 8.18 5.39
N SER A 71 -14.44 7.58 6.56
CA SER A 71 -13.58 8.12 7.62
C SER A 71 -12.25 7.39 7.65
N ILE A 72 -11.15 8.13 7.61
CA ILE A 72 -9.79 7.55 7.65
C ILE A 72 -9.21 7.76 9.03
N LEU A 73 -8.96 6.68 9.78
CA LEU A 73 -8.34 6.71 11.10
C LEU A 73 -6.83 6.43 10.97
N ARG A 74 -6.01 7.45 11.15
CA ARG A 74 -4.58 7.42 10.86
C ARG A 74 -3.72 7.24 12.10
N ILE A 75 -2.55 6.66 11.90
CA ILE A 75 -1.42 6.64 12.84
C ILE A 75 -0.16 7.04 12.08
N ASP A 76 0.68 7.88 12.68
CA ASP A 76 1.87 8.43 12.04
C ASP A 76 2.88 7.33 11.66
N TYR A 77 3.06 6.36 12.54
CA TYR A 77 3.91 5.19 12.35
C TYR A 77 3.25 3.96 12.95
N PHE A 78 3.55 2.79 12.38
CA PHE A 78 2.95 1.55 12.83
C PHE A 78 3.25 1.25 14.29
N ASN A 79 2.18 1.09 15.05
CA ASN A 79 2.20 0.60 16.44
C ASN A 79 0.99 -0.33 16.59
N LYS A 80 1.26 -1.60 16.89
CA LYS A 80 0.23 -2.64 16.94
C LYS A 80 -0.90 -2.30 17.90
N GLU A 81 -0.57 -1.89 19.13
CA GLU A 81 -1.55 -1.61 20.18
C GLU A 81 -2.48 -0.45 19.79
N LYS A 82 -1.90 0.63 19.25
CA LYS A 82 -2.69 1.77 18.75
C LYS A 82 -3.57 1.37 17.57
N HIS A 83 -3.04 0.55 16.66
CA HIS A 83 -3.77 0.10 15.48
C HIS A 83 -4.98 -0.78 15.88
N LEU A 84 -4.78 -1.74 16.79
CA LEU A 84 -5.85 -2.56 17.34
C LEU A 84 -6.91 -1.71 18.05
N ALA A 85 -6.51 -0.69 18.83
CA ALA A 85 -7.43 0.23 19.48
C ALA A 85 -8.26 1.05 18.48
N LEU A 86 -7.70 1.42 17.31
CA LEU A 86 -8.48 2.08 16.25
C LEU A 86 -9.51 1.14 15.62
N ILE A 87 -9.16 -0.12 15.40
CA ILE A 87 -10.11 -1.12 14.89
C ILE A 87 -11.24 -1.33 15.91
N ASP A 88 -10.92 -1.49 17.18
CA ASP A 88 -11.92 -1.66 18.23
C ASP A 88 -12.87 -0.45 18.31
N ARG A 89 -12.32 0.76 18.25
CA ARG A 89 -13.12 2.00 18.20
C ARG A 89 -14.01 2.08 16.95
N ALA A 90 -13.52 1.63 15.80
CA ALA A 90 -14.30 1.58 14.56
C ALA A 90 -15.50 0.61 14.71
N ILE A 91 -15.30 -0.55 15.36
CA ILE A 91 -16.37 -1.52 15.64
C ILE A 91 -17.47 -0.91 16.52
N GLU A 92 -17.10 -0.03 17.46
CA GLU A 92 -18.06 0.62 18.38
C GLU A 92 -18.78 1.84 17.74
N SER A 93 -18.37 2.30 16.57
CA SER A 93 -18.84 3.57 15.98
C SER A 93 -20.07 3.45 15.07
N ASN A 94 -20.73 2.29 14.99
CA ASN A 94 -21.90 2.04 14.13
C ASN A 94 -21.64 2.35 12.63
N CYS A 95 -20.44 2.07 12.11
CA CYS A 95 -20.14 2.19 10.68
C CYS A 95 -20.77 1.04 9.88
N ASP A 96 -20.91 1.24 8.58
CA ASP A 96 -21.45 0.24 7.66
C ASP A 96 -20.42 -0.83 7.23
N GLY A 97 -19.17 -0.61 7.50
CA GLY A 97 -18.08 -1.56 7.22
C GLY A 97 -16.71 -0.98 7.51
N ILE A 98 -15.74 -1.86 7.66
CA ILE A 98 -14.35 -1.54 8.01
C ILE A 98 -13.42 -2.10 6.95
N ILE A 99 -12.49 -1.27 6.47
CA ILE A 99 -11.35 -1.66 5.65
C ILE A 99 -10.10 -1.39 6.48
N SER A 100 -9.25 -2.38 6.71
CA SER A 100 -8.07 -2.18 7.54
C SER A 100 -6.88 -3.02 7.09
N TYR A 101 -5.67 -2.46 7.20
CA TYR A 101 -4.50 -3.31 7.31
C TYR A 101 -4.67 -4.28 8.48
N ALA A 102 -4.13 -5.49 8.34
CA ALA A 102 -4.11 -6.45 9.43
C ALA A 102 -2.85 -7.33 9.35
N ARG A 103 -2.50 -7.96 10.46
CA ARG A 103 -1.44 -8.97 10.56
C ARG A 103 -2.06 -10.33 10.86
N ASN A 104 -1.43 -11.39 10.39
CA ASN A 104 -1.88 -12.74 10.68
C ASN A 104 -1.52 -13.14 12.12
N ASP A 105 -2.23 -12.58 13.09
CA ASP A 105 -2.09 -12.91 14.51
C ASP A 105 -3.45 -12.95 15.23
N THR A 106 -3.44 -13.50 16.45
CA THR A 106 -4.65 -13.74 17.23
C THR A 106 -5.41 -12.46 17.59
N ASP A 107 -4.72 -11.35 17.85
CA ASP A 107 -5.38 -10.10 18.28
C ASP A 107 -6.18 -9.51 17.12
N TYR A 108 -5.60 -9.45 15.92
CA TYR A 108 -6.32 -9.03 14.72
C TYR A 108 -7.48 -9.96 14.39
N LYS A 109 -7.25 -11.30 14.49
CA LYS A 109 -8.29 -12.31 14.26
C LYS A 109 -9.50 -12.08 15.18
N ASN A 110 -9.27 -11.82 16.45
CA ASN A 110 -10.32 -11.56 17.43
C ASN A 110 -11.15 -10.32 17.09
N LEU A 111 -10.49 -9.21 16.70
CA LEU A 111 -11.19 -7.99 16.31
C LEU A 111 -11.98 -8.14 15.01
N VAL A 112 -11.40 -8.77 13.99
CA VAL A 112 -12.10 -9.09 12.75
C VAL A 112 -13.36 -9.92 13.05
N ASN A 113 -13.22 -10.99 13.84
CA ASN A 113 -14.36 -11.84 14.22
C ASN A 113 -15.39 -11.10 15.08
N LYS A 114 -14.96 -10.15 15.93
CA LYS A 114 -15.86 -9.26 16.69
C LYS A 114 -16.68 -8.37 15.77
N ALA A 115 -16.06 -7.76 14.74
CA ALA A 115 -16.75 -6.94 13.76
C ALA A 115 -17.82 -7.74 13.01
N ILE A 116 -17.44 -8.90 12.47
CA ILE A 116 -18.37 -9.80 11.76
C ILE A 116 -19.51 -10.28 12.68
N GLY A 117 -19.22 -10.60 13.95
CA GLY A 117 -20.23 -10.96 14.95
C GLY A 117 -21.26 -9.86 15.24
N ARG A 118 -20.94 -8.61 14.93
CA ARG A 118 -21.83 -7.45 14.99
C ARG A 118 -22.46 -7.07 13.65
N ASN A 119 -22.35 -7.91 12.64
CA ASN A 119 -22.80 -7.67 11.27
C ASN A 119 -22.14 -6.45 10.60
N ILE A 120 -20.90 -6.11 10.99
CA ILE A 120 -20.09 -5.09 10.35
C ILE A 120 -19.14 -5.80 9.39
N PRO A 121 -19.32 -5.65 8.06
CA PRO A 121 -18.38 -6.17 7.08
C PRO A 121 -16.95 -5.69 7.34
N PHE A 122 -15.99 -6.61 7.21
CA PHE A 122 -14.58 -6.33 7.44
C PHE A 122 -13.74 -6.84 6.26
N LEU A 123 -13.03 -5.91 5.61
CA LEU A 123 -12.02 -6.23 4.60
C LEU A 123 -10.62 -6.01 5.16
N THR A 124 -9.72 -6.93 4.87
CA THR A 124 -8.29 -6.71 5.09
C THR A 124 -7.64 -6.20 3.80
N ILE A 125 -6.68 -5.27 3.90
CA ILE A 125 -5.97 -4.70 2.76
C ILE A 125 -4.46 -4.71 2.98
N ASP A 126 -3.72 -5.15 1.96
CA ASP A 126 -2.24 -5.27 1.90
C ASP A 126 -1.64 -6.30 2.88
N GLY A 127 -2.16 -6.40 4.09
CA GLY A 127 -1.91 -7.47 5.04
C GLY A 127 -3.18 -8.26 5.33
N ASP A 128 -3.06 -9.54 5.65
CA ASP A 128 -4.20 -10.43 5.83
C ASP A 128 -4.21 -11.13 7.20
N VAL A 129 -5.36 -11.65 7.59
CA VAL A 129 -5.57 -12.49 8.77
C VAL A 129 -6.20 -13.79 8.33
N LEU A 130 -5.36 -14.78 8.13
CA LEU A 130 -5.79 -16.12 7.73
C LEU A 130 -6.69 -16.74 8.83
N ASP A 131 -7.60 -17.60 8.43
CA ASP A 131 -8.58 -18.27 9.33
C ASP A 131 -9.46 -17.31 10.13
N SER A 132 -9.56 -16.05 9.77
CA SER A 132 -10.54 -15.12 10.32
C SER A 132 -11.86 -15.17 9.53
N LYS A 133 -12.90 -14.53 10.07
CA LYS A 133 -14.20 -14.41 9.40
C LYS A 133 -14.30 -13.16 8.49
N ARG A 134 -13.18 -12.55 8.10
CA ARG A 134 -13.21 -11.41 7.18
C ARG A 134 -14.01 -11.72 5.91
N ASN A 135 -14.62 -10.72 5.32
CA ASN A 135 -15.40 -10.92 4.10
C ASN A 135 -14.51 -11.09 2.86
N ALA A 136 -13.41 -10.32 2.78
CA ALA A 136 -12.42 -10.48 1.71
C ALA A 136 -11.06 -9.89 2.11
N TYR A 137 -10.01 -10.39 1.46
CA TYR A 137 -8.67 -9.79 1.43
C TYR A 137 -8.47 -9.02 0.13
N ILE A 138 -7.97 -7.80 0.21
CA ILE A 138 -7.61 -6.97 -0.93
C ILE A 138 -6.09 -6.82 -0.96
N GLY A 139 -5.43 -7.36 -1.97
CA GLY A 139 -3.98 -7.32 -2.02
C GLY A 139 -3.39 -7.99 -3.25
N ILE A 140 -2.22 -8.59 -3.10
CA ILE A 140 -1.58 -9.39 -4.16
C ILE A 140 -1.58 -10.88 -3.80
N ASN A 141 -1.50 -11.73 -4.80
CA ASN A 141 -1.23 -13.15 -4.58
C ASN A 141 0.25 -13.35 -4.27
N HIS A 142 0.59 -13.52 -2.98
CA HIS A 142 1.98 -13.66 -2.54
C HIS A 142 2.68 -14.90 -3.08
N TYR A 143 1.98 -16.03 -3.24
CA TYR A 143 2.54 -17.21 -3.85
C TYR A 143 2.93 -16.96 -5.30
N TYR A 144 2.02 -16.37 -6.07
CA TYR A 144 2.26 -16.04 -7.48
C TYR A 144 3.35 -14.97 -7.63
N ALA A 145 3.40 -13.99 -6.73
CA ALA A 145 4.47 -12.99 -6.69
C ALA A 145 5.86 -13.64 -6.52
N GLY A 146 5.98 -14.61 -5.60
CA GLY A 146 7.22 -15.37 -5.42
C GLY A 146 7.63 -16.15 -6.67
N ASN A 147 6.66 -16.81 -7.31
CA ASN A 147 6.85 -17.55 -8.53
C ASN A 147 7.36 -16.64 -9.67
N MET A 148 6.70 -15.49 -9.88
CA MET A 148 7.11 -14.50 -10.90
C MET A 148 8.51 -13.94 -10.64
N MET A 149 8.85 -13.61 -9.39
CA MET A 149 10.18 -13.11 -9.03
C MET A 149 11.27 -14.14 -9.33
N ALA A 150 11.01 -15.41 -8.99
CA ALA A 150 11.92 -16.50 -9.26
C ALA A 150 12.09 -16.71 -10.77
N GLU A 151 11.00 -16.79 -11.52
CA GLU A 151 11.04 -16.94 -12.99
C GLU A 151 11.88 -15.85 -13.64
N LYS A 152 11.65 -14.57 -13.28
CA LYS A 152 12.43 -13.46 -13.84
C LYS A 152 13.91 -13.53 -13.50
N LEU A 153 14.28 -13.93 -12.27
CA LEU A 153 15.67 -14.12 -11.94
C LEU A 153 16.29 -15.28 -12.73
N PHE A 154 15.57 -16.40 -12.90
CA PHE A 154 16.08 -17.58 -13.60
C PHE A 154 16.24 -17.32 -15.09
N GLU A 155 15.32 -16.60 -15.74
CA GLU A 155 15.49 -16.12 -17.12
C GLU A 155 16.81 -15.36 -17.28
N VAL A 156 17.09 -14.39 -16.40
CA VAL A 156 18.33 -13.57 -16.44
C VAL A 156 19.59 -14.39 -16.17
N LEU A 157 19.47 -15.53 -15.48
CA LEU A 157 20.56 -16.44 -15.16
C LEU A 157 20.70 -17.60 -16.16
N ASP A 158 19.98 -17.60 -17.27
CA ASP A 158 19.90 -18.74 -18.19
C ASP A 158 19.55 -20.05 -17.47
N TYR A 159 18.65 -19.98 -16.48
CA TYR A 159 18.13 -21.08 -15.65
C TYR A 159 19.19 -21.91 -14.92
N LYS A 160 20.34 -21.30 -14.54
CA LYS A 160 21.41 -21.97 -13.80
C LYS A 160 22.13 -21.05 -12.84
N GLY A 161 22.54 -21.58 -11.70
CA GLY A 161 23.38 -20.89 -10.73
C GLY A 161 22.88 -20.93 -9.30
N GLU A 162 23.72 -20.41 -8.42
CA GLU A 162 23.45 -20.30 -6.99
C GLU A 162 22.79 -18.96 -6.69
N ILE A 163 21.68 -18.98 -5.93
CA ILE A 163 20.94 -17.78 -5.57
C ILE A 163 20.74 -17.67 -4.07
N GLY A 164 20.63 -16.43 -3.60
CA GLY A 164 20.26 -16.07 -2.23
C GLY A 164 18.90 -15.40 -2.15
N LEU A 165 18.24 -15.54 -1.02
CA LEU A 165 16.95 -14.90 -0.74
C LEU A 165 17.08 -13.98 0.47
N ILE A 166 16.61 -12.73 0.35
CA ILE A 166 16.45 -11.80 1.45
C ILE A 166 14.96 -11.63 1.73
N MET A 167 14.51 -12.13 2.89
CA MET A 167 13.11 -12.22 3.25
C MET A 167 12.78 -11.31 4.44
N SER A 168 11.64 -10.62 4.38
CA SER A 168 11.08 -9.94 5.55
C SER A 168 10.33 -10.93 6.43
N SER A 169 10.22 -10.66 7.73
CA SER A 169 9.57 -11.56 8.69
C SER A 169 8.05 -11.61 8.53
N GLU A 170 7.42 -10.61 7.91
CA GLU A 170 5.97 -10.41 7.98
C GLU A 170 5.15 -11.11 6.87
N GLU A 171 5.75 -11.50 5.73
CA GLU A 171 5.00 -12.01 4.57
C GLU A 171 5.61 -13.29 3.98
N ASN A 172 6.34 -14.06 4.77
CA ASN A 172 7.35 -14.95 4.22
C ASN A 172 6.83 -16.24 3.62
N THR A 173 5.80 -16.85 4.20
CA THR A 173 5.52 -18.25 3.91
C THR A 173 5.06 -18.47 2.46
N LEU A 174 4.05 -17.74 2.00
CA LEU A 174 3.49 -17.96 0.66
C LEU A 174 4.46 -17.54 -0.46
N ARG A 175 5.13 -16.38 -0.30
CA ARG A 175 6.08 -15.91 -1.33
C ARG A 175 7.29 -16.81 -1.41
N LEU A 176 7.83 -17.21 -0.25
CA LEU A 176 8.93 -18.15 -0.18
C LEU A 176 8.56 -19.50 -0.80
N THR A 177 7.36 -20.01 -0.52
CA THR A 177 6.83 -21.24 -1.14
C THR A 177 6.77 -21.11 -2.66
N GLY A 178 6.29 -19.95 -3.19
CA GLY A 178 6.27 -19.70 -4.63
C GLY A 178 7.67 -19.74 -5.26
N ILE A 179 8.67 -19.14 -4.58
CA ILE A 179 10.07 -19.17 -5.04
C ILE A 179 10.62 -20.60 -5.05
N TYR A 180 10.43 -21.36 -3.96
CA TYR A 180 10.91 -22.74 -3.89
C TYR A 180 10.25 -23.65 -4.91
N ASN A 181 8.94 -23.54 -5.11
CA ASN A 181 8.24 -24.35 -6.09
C ASN A 181 8.76 -24.08 -7.50
N LYS A 182 9.00 -22.80 -7.84
CA LYS A 182 9.59 -22.45 -9.13
C LYS A 182 11.04 -22.97 -9.24
N ALA A 183 11.85 -22.89 -8.19
CA ALA A 183 13.21 -23.38 -8.20
C ALA A 183 13.29 -24.90 -8.40
N ASN A 184 12.33 -25.65 -7.86
CA ASN A 184 12.28 -27.11 -8.01
C ASN A 184 12.00 -27.57 -9.47
N GLU A 185 11.55 -26.66 -10.34
CA GLU A 185 11.39 -26.98 -11.76
C GLU A 185 12.73 -27.04 -12.53
N TYR A 186 13.84 -26.52 -11.93
CA TYR A 186 15.14 -26.36 -12.59
C TYR A 186 16.29 -26.93 -11.77
N GLU A 187 16.87 -28.04 -12.20
CA GLU A 187 17.93 -28.77 -11.47
C GLU A 187 19.22 -27.97 -11.26
N GLU A 188 19.53 -27.03 -12.20
CA GLU A 188 20.72 -26.21 -12.14
C GLU A 188 20.57 -24.93 -11.32
N ILE A 189 19.38 -24.62 -10.80
CA ILE A 189 19.13 -23.53 -9.86
C ILE A 189 19.25 -24.06 -8.42
N LYS A 190 20.07 -23.39 -7.61
CA LYS A 190 20.27 -23.77 -6.19
C LYS A 190 20.05 -22.58 -5.28
N ILE A 191 19.06 -22.66 -4.39
CA ILE A 191 18.89 -21.70 -3.30
C ILE A 191 19.90 -22.09 -2.20
N ILE A 192 20.97 -21.28 -2.05
CA ILE A 192 22.08 -21.59 -1.14
C ILE A 192 22.04 -20.81 0.17
N ASP A 193 21.27 -19.74 0.25
CA ASP A 193 21.15 -18.91 1.44
C ASP A 193 19.76 -18.28 1.50
N VAL A 194 19.11 -18.33 2.67
CA VAL A 194 17.86 -17.63 2.95
C VAL A 194 18.06 -16.85 4.22
N SER A 195 18.18 -15.55 4.08
CA SER A 195 18.41 -14.65 5.20
C SER A 195 17.15 -13.83 5.49
N TYR A 196 16.85 -13.68 6.77
CA TYR A 196 15.68 -12.93 7.25
C TYR A 196 16.11 -11.61 7.85
N MET A 197 15.40 -10.54 7.48
CA MET A 197 15.59 -9.24 8.12
C MET A 197 14.95 -9.23 9.51
N ASP A 198 15.54 -8.47 10.43
CA ASP A 198 14.89 -8.16 11.69
C ASP A 198 13.69 -7.20 11.50
N GLU A 199 12.78 -7.16 12.47
CA GLU A 199 11.59 -6.28 12.41
C GLU A 199 11.97 -4.79 12.26
N LYS A 200 13.09 -4.36 12.84
CA LYS A 200 13.58 -2.97 12.78
C LYS A 200 14.38 -2.68 11.53
N LYS A 201 14.68 -3.72 10.72
CA LYS A 201 15.47 -3.65 9.48
C LYS A 201 16.86 -3.00 9.62
N VAL A 202 17.37 -2.88 10.84
CA VAL A 202 18.64 -2.17 11.14
C VAL A 202 19.85 -2.87 10.52
N ASN A 203 19.85 -4.20 10.54
CA ASN A 203 20.98 -5.01 10.08
C ASN A 203 20.88 -5.46 8.62
N THR A 204 19.86 -5.05 7.89
CA THR A 204 19.58 -5.54 6.53
C THR A 204 20.78 -5.37 5.58
N TYR A 205 21.45 -4.22 5.61
CA TYR A 205 22.64 -3.99 4.80
C TYR A 205 23.73 -5.02 5.09
N LYS A 206 24.02 -5.26 6.36
CA LYS A 206 25.04 -6.20 6.81
C LYS A 206 24.68 -7.64 6.44
N ILE A 207 23.43 -8.03 6.57
CA ILE A 207 22.93 -9.35 6.19
C ILE A 207 23.19 -9.60 4.70
N ILE A 208 22.86 -8.65 3.83
CA ILE A 208 23.09 -8.76 2.38
C ILE A 208 24.59 -8.80 2.07
N GLU A 209 25.37 -7.92 2.71
CA GLU A 209 26.83 -7.90 2.54
C GLU A 209 27.46 -9.25 2.91
N ASP A 210 27.10 -9.80 4.08
CA ASP A 210 27.61 -11.08 4.55
C ASP A 210 27.21 -12.24 3.63
N MET A 211 25.95 -12.25 3.12
CA MET A 211 25.51 -13.20 2.11
C MET A 211 26.41 -13.18 0.88
N VAL A 212 26.69 -11.99 0.32
CA VAL A 212 27.51 -11.82 -0.88
C VAL A 212 28.99 -12.18 -0.63
N MET A 213 29.51 -11.85 0.55
CA MET A 213 30.91 -12.12 0.91
C MET A 213 31.17 -13.60 1.23
N LYS A 214 30.21 -14.25 1.89
CA LYS A 214 30.29 -15.66 2.28
C LYS A 214 30.14 -16.61 1.08
N ASN A 215 29.24 -16.28 0.16
CA ASN A 215 28.87 -17.13 -0.97
C ASN A 215 29.54 -16.64 -2.26
N LYS A 216 30.75 -17.10 -2.52
CA LYS A 216 31.59 -16.63 -3.67
C LYS A 216 30.97 -16.92 -5.03
N ASN A 217 30.17 -17.97 -5.15
CA ASN A 217 29.58 -18.44 -6.41
C ASN A 217 28.17 -17.90 -6.65
N ILE A 218 27.61 -17.11 -5.71
CA ILE A 218 26.26 -16.57 -5.83
C ILE A 218 26.13 -15.76 -7.13
N LYS A 219 25.09 -16.04 -7.89
CA LYS A 219 24.79 -15.41 -9.19
C LYS A 219 23.58 -14.49 -9.13
N GLY A 220 22.65 -14.74 -8.21
CA GLY A 220 21.44 -13.98 -8.12
C GLY A 220 20.94 -13.80 -6.69
N ILE A 221 20.17 -12.74 -6.47
CA ILE A 221 19.51 -12.45 -5.18
C ILE A 221 18.06 -12.05 -5.46
N ILE A 222 17.12 -12.67 -4.75
CA ILE A 222 15.74 -12.22 -4.68
C ILE A 222 15.54 -11.46 -3.37
N CYS A 223 15.06 -10.22 -3.46
CA CYS A 223 14.71 -9.39 -2.31
C CYS A 223 13.20 -9.21 -2.24
N ASN A 224 12.55 -9.70 -1.17
CA ASN A 224 11.09 -9.75 -1.12
C ASN A 224 10.40 -8.44 -0.65
N ASP A 225 11.15 -7.39 -0.35
CA ASP A 225 10.62 -6.07 -0.03
C ASP A 225 11.43 -4.92 -0.63
N GLU A 226 10.84 -3.73 -0.62
CA GLU A 226 11.39 -2.53 -1.22
C GLU A 226 12.71 -2.08 -0.59
N TYR A 227 12.82 -2.17 0.74
CA TYR A 227 14.01 -1.71 1.47
C TYR A 227 15.21 -2.61 1.23
N SER A 228 15.03 -3.93 1.33
CA SER A 228 16.09 -4.90 1.02
C SER A 228 16.52 -4.83 -0.43
N THR A 229 15.59 -4.61 -1.36
CA THR A 229 15.91 -4.44 -2.79
C THR A 229 16.84 -3.26 -3.02
N TYR A 230 16.53 -2.10 -2.43
CA TYR A 230 17.38 -0.91 -2.52
C TYR A 230 18.77 -1.13 -1.91
N LEU A 231 18.83 -1.72 -0.72
CA LEU A 231 20.10 -1.99 -0.05
C LEU A 231 20.94 -3.01 -0.78
N ALA A 232 20.35 -4.04 -1.41
CA ALA A 232 21.06 -4.99 -2.24
C ALA A 232 21.78 -4.30 -3.40
N GLY A 233 21.11 -3.36 -4.08
CA GLY A 233 21.74 -2.53 -5.10
C GLY A 233 22.95 -1.75 -4.56
N GLN A 234 22.84 -1.13 -3.37
CA GLN A 234 23.95 -0.41 -2.73
C GLN A 234 25.13 -1.35 -2.40
N VAL A 235 24.84 -2.54 -1.87
CA VAL A 235 25.88 -3.54 -1.55
C VAL A 235 26.63 -3.97 -2.81
N LEU A 236 25.91 -4.26 -3.91
CA LEU A 236 26.60 -4.67 -5.17
C LEU A 236 27.48 -3.55 -5.74
N VAL A 237 27.05 -2.29 -5.67
CA VAL A 237 27.88 -1.15 -6.08
C VAL A 237 29.14 -1.08 -5.22
N ARG A 238 29.00 -1.10 -3.89
CA ARG A 238 30.15 -1.02 -2.97
C ARG A 238 31.13 -2.17 -3.13
N LEU A 239 30.64 -3.40 -3.34
CA LEU A 239 31.49 -4.58 -3.46
C LEU A 239 32.00 -4.82 -4.89
N ASN A 240 31.74 -3.91 -5.85
CA ASN A 240 32.07 -4.05 -7.26
C ASN A 240 31.59 -5.38 -7.89
N LYS A 241 30.31 -5.71 -7.58
CA LYS A 241 29.62 -6.94 -8.03
C LYS A 241 28.51 -6.66 -9.05
N VAL A 242 28.29 -5.41 -9.43
CA VAL A 242 27.32 -5.04 -10.47
C VAL A 242 27.57 -5.82 -11.75
N GLY A 243 26.53 -6.40 -12.34
CA GLY A 243 26.59 -7.25 -13.52
C GLY A 243 27.07 -8.70 -13.26
N LYS A 244 27.73 -8.96 -12.11
CA LYS A 244 28.21 -10.30 -11.72
C LYS A 244 27.16 -11.05 -10.88
N ILE A 245 26.37 -10.32 -10.10
CA ILE A 245 25.25 -10.83 -9.30
C ILE A 245 24.02 -10.08 -9.77
N LYS A 246 22.97 -10.83 -10.10
CA LYS A 246 21.71 -10.30 -10.59
C LYS A 246 20.73 -10.10 -9.44
N ILE A 247 19.95 -9.03 -9.45
CA ILE A 247 18.94 -8.75 -8.43
C ILE A 247 17.59 -8.65 -9.10
N ILE A 248 16.61 -9.42 -8.59
CA ILE A 248 15.20 -9.20 -8.80
C ILE A 248 14.57 -8.87 -7.42
N GLY A 249 13.74 -7.84 -7.36
CA GLY A 249 13.17 -7.41 -6.09
C GLY A 249 11.75 -6.92 -6.16
N MET A 250 11.27 -6.45 -5.00
CA MET A 250 9.98 -5.77 -4.85
C MET A 250 10.21 -4.29 -4.63
N GLY A 251 9.21 -3.48 -5.01
CA GLY A 251 9.11 -2.08 -4.64
C GLY A 251 9.61 -1.07 -5.66
N GLY A 252 9.07 0.14 -5.56
CA GLY A 252 9.24 1.22 -6.54
C GLY A 252 9.87 2.50 -5.96
N MET A 253 10.71 2.41 -4.88
CA MET A 253 11.47 3.57 -4.38
C MET A 253 12.24 4.25 -5.50
N GLN A 254 12.30 5.57 -5.49
CA GLN A 254 13.04 6.32 -6.50
C GLN A 254 14.51 5.88 -6.62
N GLY A 255 15.15 5.53 -5.49
CA GLY A 255 16.51 4.99 -5.48
C GLY A 255 16.62 3.64 -6.20
N THR A 256 15.64 2.77 -6.01
CA THR A 256 15.56 1.46 -6.67
C THR A 256 15.32 1.62 -8.16
N LYS A 257 14.39 2.48 -8.59
CA LYS A 257 14.17 2.80 -10.01
C LYS A 257 15.47 3.28 -10.69
N ARG A 258 16.23 4.17 -10.04
CA ARG A 258 17.55 4.61 -10.54
C ARG A 258 18.57 3.46 -10.69
N PHE A 259 18.53 2.48 -9.79
CA PHE A 259 19.40 1.29 -9.91
C PHE A 259 18.95 0.39 -11.07
N VAL A 260 17.67 0.25 -11.32
CA VAL A 260 17.15 -0.46 -12.51
C VAL A 260 17.60 0.25 -13.79
N GLN A 261 17.39 1.56 -13.91
CA GLN A 261 17.82 2.36 -15.06
C GLN A 261 19.32 2.24 -15.36
N LYS A 262 20.15 2.12 -14.30
CA LYS A 262 21.61 1.96 -14.41
C LYS A 262 22.05 0.50 -14.59
N GLY A 263 21.15 -0.46 -14.61
CA GLY A 263 21.46 -1.89 -14.71
C GLY A 263 22.19 -2.46 -13.48
N VAL A 264 22.02 -1.84 -12.31
CA VAL A 264 22.49 -2.38 -11.01
C VAL A 264 21.54 -3.45 -10.50
N ILE A 265 20.23 -3.25 -10.70
CA ILE A 265 19.14 -4.17 -10.44
C ILE A 265 18.52 -4.52 -11.78
N GLU A 266 18.27 -5.80 -12.03
CA GLU A 266 17.70 -6.27 -13.30
C GLU A 266 16.26 -5.85 -13.46
N GLY A 267 15.46 -5.96 -12.39
CA GLY A 267 14.09 -5.51 -12.39
C GLY A 267 13.42 -5.63 -11.03
N VAL A 268 12.27 -5.00 -10.93
CA VAL A 268 11.45 -4.98 -9.73
C VAL A 268 9.99 -5.19 -10.03
N PHE A 269 9.30 -5.85 -9.12
CA PHE A 269 7.85 -5.94 -9.11
C PHE A 269 7.27 -4.86 -8.20
N ILE A 270 6.31 -4.09 -8.69
CA ILE A 270 5.63 -3.06 -7.91
C ILE A 270 4.15 -3.36 -7.79
N LYS A 271 3.58 -3.03 -6.64
CA LYS A 271 2.13 -3.04 -6.40
C LYS A 271 1.52 -1.76 -6.98
N ASN A 272 0.23 -1.79 -7.32
CA ASN A 272 -0.53 -0.59 -7.60
C ASN A 272 -1.39 -0.19 -6.40
N PRO A 273 -0.88 0.63 -5.47
CA PRO A 273 -1.61 0.97 -4.24
C PRO A 273 -2.90 1.75 -4.50
N TYR A 274 -2.96 2.55 -5.57
CA TYR A 274 -4.19 3.25 -5.95
C TYR A 274 -5.30 2.27 -6.34
N SER A 275 -4.98 1.27 -7.15
CA SER A 275 -5.92 0.21 -7.54
C SER A 275 -6.42 -0.60 -6.34
N LEU A 276 -5.54 -0.90 -5.37
CA LEU A 276 -5.94 -1.57 -4.13
C LEU A 276 -7.02 -0.78 -3.37
N GLY A 277 -6.86 0.55 -3.29
CA GLY A 277 -7.86 1.42 -2.67
C GLY A 277 -9.20 1.39 -3.38
N ASN A 278 -9.22 1.44 -4.71
CA ASN A 278 -10.45 1.35 -5.50
C ASN A 278 -11.16 0.01 -5.29
N LYS A 279 -10.43 -1.10 -5.46
CA LYS A 279 -10.97 -2.46 -5.26
C LYS A 279 -11.54 -2.66 -3.86
N ALA A 280 -10.95 -2.06 -2.83
CA ALA A 280 -11.44 -2.16 -1.46
C ALA A 280 -12.82 -1.50 -1.29
N ILE A 281 -13.03 -0.32 -1.86
CA ILE A 281 -14.34 0.37 -1.81
C ILE A 281 -15.39 -0.38 -2.65
N GLU A 282 -15.06 -0.80 -3.86
CA GLU A 282 -15.96 -1.58 -4.71
C GLU A 282 -16.40 -2.86 -4.01
N SER A 283 -15.44 -3.61 -3.45
CA SER A 283 -15.72 -4.87 -2.75
C SER A 283 -16.61 -4.68 -1.51
N ILE A 284 -16.36 -3.65 -0.67
CA ILE A 284 -17.18 -3.46 0.53
C ILE A 284 -18.59 -3.01 0.20
N ILE A 285 -18.76 -2.23 -0.87
CA ILE A 285 -20.08 -1.84 -1.39
C ILE A 285 -20.85 -3.07 -1.89
N ASP A 286 -20.19 -3.96 -2.64
CA ASP A 286 -20.80 -5.18 -3.14
C ASP A 286 -21.26 -6.08 -2.00
N ILE A 287 -20.44 -6.26 -0.97
CA ILE A 287 -20.81 -7.01 0.24
C ILE A 287 -22.03 -6.38 0.90
N LYS A 288 -22.10 -5.04 1.05
CA LYS A 288 -23.25 -4.36 1.65
C LYS A 288 -24.53 -4.50 0.81
N LYS A 289 -24.41 -4.63 -0.50
CA LYS A 289 -25.55 -4.89 -1.41
C LYS A 289 -25.96 -6.37 -1.44
N GLY A 290 -25.21 -7.26 -0.78
CA GLY A 290 -25.45 -8.70 -0.79
C GLY A 290 -24.93 -9.40 -2.05
N ASN A 291 -24.07 -8.74 -2.81
CA ASN A 291 -23.40 -9.33 -3.96
C ASN A 291 -22.28 -10.28 -3.50
N PHE A 292 -21.96 -11.25 -4.34
CA PHE A 292 -20.81 -12.13 -4.11
C PHE A 292 -19.49 -11.38 -4.31
N VAL A 293 -18.57 -11.53 -3.36
CA VAL A 293 -17.17 -11.09 -3.47
C VAL A 293 -16.28 -12.27 -3.15
N GLU A 294 -15.22 -12.48 -3.92
CA GLU A 294 -14.26 -13.53 -3.66
C GLU A 294 -13.55 -13.33 -2.32
N ASP A 295 -13.13 -14.44 -1.68
CA ASP A 295 -12.40 -14.41 -0.40
C ASP A 295 -11.09 -13.61 -0.49
N ALA A 296 -10.48 -13.54 -1.68
CA ALA A 296 -9.32 -12.72 -1.97
C ALA A 296 -9.45 -12.04 -3.34
N VAL A 297 -9.45 -10.72 -3.34
CA VAL A 297 -9.46 -9.87 -4.54
C VAL A 297 -8.04 -9.41 -4.81
N PHE A 298 -7.41 -10.06 -5.77
CA PHE A 298 -6.01 -9.77 -6.09
C PHE A 298 -5.86 -8.61 -7.08
N ASP A 299 -4.77 -7.88 -6.92
CA ASP A 299 -4.27 -6.91 -7.88
C ASP A 299 -2.99 -7.42 -8.53
N ASP A 300 -2.77 -7.02 -9.78
CA ASP A 300 -1.61 -7.43 -10.54
C ASP A 300 -0.35 -6.69 -10.08
N LEU A 301 0.78 -7.38 -10.22
CA LEU A 301 2.09 -6.77 -10.06
C LEU A 301 2.58 -6.22 -11.39
N ILE A 302 3.14 -5.03 -11.38
CA ILE A 302 3.78 -4.42 -12.54
C ILE A 302 5.28 -4.73 -12.47
N TYR A 303 5.82 -5.35 -13.51
CA TYR A 303 7.26 -5.58 -13.63
C TYR A 303 7.93 -4.40 -14.31
N ILE A 304 8.95 -3.86 -13.67
CA ILE A 304 9.78 -2.76 -14.19
C ILE A 304 11.22 -3.24 -14.32
N ASP A 305 11.74 -3.13 -15.52
CA ASP A 305 13.13 -3.35 -15.88
C ASP A 305 13.73 -2.11 -16.54
N LYS A 306 14.93 -2.25 -17.10
CA LYS A 306 15.62 -1.15 -17.76
C LYS A 306 14.90 -0.62 -19.01
N GLU A 307 14.17 -1.48 -19.72
CA GLU A 307 13.53 -1.14 -21.00
C GLU A 307 12.31 -0.25 -20.77
N ASN A 308 11.49 -0.57 -19.72
CA ASN A 308 10.26 0.14 -19.43
C ASN A 308 10.35 1.13 -18.24
N SER A 309 11.49 1.27 -17.59
CA SER A 309 11.70 2.10 -16.40
C SER A 309 11.57 3.62 -16.61
N ASN A 310 11.48 4.08 -17.86
CA ASN A 310 11.35 5.50 -18.22
C ASN A 310 9.89 5.92 -18.50
N GLU A 311 8.92 4.99 -18.47
CA GLU A 311 7.52 5.22 -18.84
C GLU A 311 6.62 5.66 -17.65
N GLU A 312 7.17 5.82 -16.43
CA GLU A 312 6.43 6.23 -15.22
C GLU A 312 6.88 7.58 -14.63
#